data_792943d31e838a8c57bdb51a7bdee372
#
_entry.id   792943d31e838a8c57bdb51a7bdee372
#
_cell.length_a   1.000
_cell.length_b   1.000
_cell.length_c   1.000
_cell.angle_alpha   90.00
_cell.angle_beta   90.00
_cell.angle_gamma   90.00
#
_symmetry.space_group_name_H-M   'P 1'
#
loop_
_entity.id
_entity.type
_entity.pdbx_description
1 polymer ?
#
loop_
_entity_poly.entity_id
_entity_poly.type
_entity_poly.pdbx_seq_one_letter_code
_entity_poly.pdbx_strand_id
1 'polypeptide(L)'
;AVHDCLAKVDPAGAERLHPNNLKRVIRALEVYEQTGMTIDEFNRRNKRPEPKYDALKIGVCPSDREILYDRINRRVDLMLENGLLEETKRLVERGLLTGTAAQAIGYKELIGYLNGEQTLEECAELLKRRSRNYAKRQLTWLKRDDSIHWIYYNSGEELPFVLQETTKYLQNHGVQ
;
A
#
# COMPACT_ATOMS: atom_id res chain seq x y z
N ALA A 1 -28.15 -10.51 -8.41
CA ALA A 1 -26.97 -9.64 -8.65
C ALA A 1 -25.68 -10.48 -8.72
N VAL A 2 -24.50 -9.86 -8.93
CA VAL A 2 -23.22 -10.59 -9.12
C VAL A 2 -22.90 -11.53 -7.96
N HIS A 3 -23.20 -11.12 -6.73
CA HIS A 3 -23.03 -11.96 -5.53
C HIS A 3 -23.91 -13.22 -5.56
N ASP A 4 -25.12 -13.15 -6.10
CA ASP A 4 -26.01 -14.32 -6.20
C ASP A 4 -25.47 -15.33 -7.24
N CYS A 5 -24.76 -14.85 -8.26
CA CYS A 5 -24.06 -15.71 -9.20
C CYS A 5 -22.93 -16.47 -8.50
N LEU A 6 -22.16 -15.80 -7.61
CA LEU A 6 -21.14 -16.46 -6.81
C LEU A 6 -21.74 -17.51 -5.87
N ALA A 7 -22.85 -17.19 -5.21
CA ALA A 7 -23.52 -18.12 -4.29
C ALA A 7 -23.97 -19.44 -4.95
N LYS A 8 -24.19 -19.44 -6.27
CA LYS A 8 -24.56 -20.67 -7.01
C LYS A 8 -23.39 -21.59 -7.27
N VAL A 9 -22.18 -21.04 -7.43
CA VAL A 9 -20.97 -21.78 -7.83
C VAL A 9 -19.98 -21.97 -6.67
N ASP A 10 -19.95 -21.06 -5.72
CA ASP A 10 -19.14 -21.09 -4.50
C ASP A 10 -19.94 -20.55 -3.31
N PRO A 11 -20.88 -21.31 -2.74
CA PRO A 11 -21.69 -20.86 -1.60
C PRO A 11 -20.85 -20.45 -0.39
N ALA A 12 -19.80 -21.20 -0.09
CA ALA A 12 -18.90 -20.90 1.03
C ALA A 12 -18.09 -19.63 0.81
N GLY A 13 -17.64 -19.37 -0.40
CA GLY A 13 -16.99 -18.11 -0.79
C GLY A 13 -17.95 -16.93 -0.73
N ALA A 14 -19.19 -17.09 -1.16
CA ALA A 14 -20.21 -16.06 -1.09
C ALA A 14 -20.57 -15.69 0.35
N GLU A 15 -20.65 -16.64 1.27
CA GLU A 15 -20.91 -16.35 2.69
C GLU A 15 -19.80 -15.48 3.34
N ARG A 16 -18.55 -15.70 2.94
CA ARG A 16 -17.40 -14.93 3.46
C ARG A 16 -17.22 -13.56 2.81
N LEU A 17 -17.73 -13.37 1.61
CA LEU A 17 -17.54 -12.14 0.84
C LEU A 17 -18.78 -11.24 0.94
N HIS A 18 -18.60 -10.06 1.52
CA HIS A 18 -19.69 -9.09 1.58
C HIS A 18 -20.14 -8.68 0.16
N PRO A 19 -21.47 -8.62 -0.14
CA PRO A 19 -22.00 -8.29 -1.47
C PRO A 19 -21.44 -7.00 -2.09
N ASN A 20 -21.15 -5.99 -1.26
CA ASN A 20 -20.57 -4.72 -1.71
C ASN A 20 -19.07 -4.82 -2.08
N ASN A 21 -18.41 -5.95 -1.79
CA ASN A 21 -17.03 -6.17 -2.19
C ASN A 21 -16.94 -6.72 -3.61
N LEU A 22 -17.52 -5.99 -4.56
CA LEU A 22 -17.66 -6.40 -5.96
C LEU A 22 -16.36 -6.91 -6.57
N LYS A 23 -15.24 -6.24 -6.28
CA LYS A 23 -13.93 -6.64 -6.83
C LYS A 23 -13.54 -8.07 -6.43
N ARG A 24 -13.79 -8.48 -5.18
CA ARG A 24 -13.48 -9.82 -4.70
C ARG A 24 -14.50 -10.83 -5.21
N VAL A 25 -15.77 -10.45 -5.27
CA VAL A 25 -16.84 -11.30 -5.80
C VAL A 25 -16.59 -11.61 -7.28
N ILE A 26 -16.30 -10.59 -8.09
CA ILE A 26 -15.96 -10.75 -9.51
C ILE A 26 -14.72 -11.62 -9.66
N ARG A 27 -13.66 -11.38 -8.88
CA ARG A 27 -12.45 -12.21 -8.94
C ARG A 27 -12.69 -13.69 -8.65
N ALA A 28 -13.55 -14.00 -7.68
CA ALA A 28 -13.92 -15.39 -7.38
C ALA A 28 -14.68 -16.04 -8.54
N LEU A 29 -15.61 -15.31 -9.17
CA LEU A 29 -16.32 -15.78 -10.38
C LEU A 29 -15.39 -15.99 -11.57
N GLU A 30 -14.48 -15.05 -11.86
CA GLU A 30 -13.49 -15.18 -12.92
C GLU A 30 -12.64 -16.45 -12.75
N VAL A 31 -12.18 -16.73 -11.54
CA VAL A 31 -11.41 -17.94 -11.26
C VAL A 31 -12.25 -19.18 -11.52
N TYR A 32 -13.51 -19.18 -11.07
CA TYR A 32 -14.40 -20.31 -11.29
C TYR A 32 -14.69 -20.53 -12.79
N GLU A 33 -15.00 -19.47 -13.52
CA GLU A 33 -15.27 -19.55 -14.98
C GLU A 33 -14.06 -20.06 -15.77
N GLN A 34 -12.85 -19.64 -15.39
CA GLN A 34 -11.63 -20.02 -16.10
C GLN A 34 -11.11 -21.42 -15.73
N THR A 35 -11.37 -21.88 -14.51
CA THR A 35 -10.72 -23.09 -13.97
C THR A 35 -11.67 -24.19 -13.49
N GLY A 36 -12.95 -23.88 -13.32
CA GLY A 36 -13.93 -24.76 -12.70
C GLY A 36 -13.73 -24.97 -11.18
N MET A 37 -12.79 -24.23 -10.56
CA MET A 37 -12.45 -24.35 -9.15
C MET A 37 -12.93 -23.12 -8.36
N THR A 38 -13.33 -23.33 -7.10
CA THR A 38 -13.52 -22.19 -6.19
C THR A 38 -12.21 -21.46 -5.94
N ILE A 39 -12.29 -20.19 -5.52
CA ILE A 39 -11.07 -19.39 -5.27
C ILE A 39 -10.17 -20.05 -4.20
N ASP A 40 -10.75 -20.76 -3.23
CA ASP A 40 -10.00 -21.44 -2.18
C ASP A 40 -9.29 -22.70 -2.69
N GLU A 41 -9.96 -23.49 -3.55
CA GLU A 41 -9.35 -24.63 -4.20
C GLU A 41 -8.20 -24.19 -5.10
N PHE A 42 -8.44 -23.14 -5.90
CA PHE A 42 -7.40 -22.55 -6.75
C PHE A 42 -6.18 -22.10 -5.94
N ASN A 43 -6.40 -21.38 -4.84
CA ASN A 43 -5.32 -20.93 -3.96
C ASN A 43 -4.58 -22.09 -3.28
N ARG A 44 -5.29 -23.14 -2.86
CA ARG A 44 -4.66 -24.36 -2.28
C ARG A 44 -3.79 -25.08 -3.30
N ARG A 45 -4.29 -25.22 -4.52
CA ARG A 45 -3.55 -25.91 -5.61
C ARG A 45 -2.34 -25.11 -6.08
N ASN A 46 -2.47 -23.77 -6.08
CA ASN A 46 -1.41 -22.85 -6.48
C ASN A 46 -0.64 -22.26 -5.28
N LYS A 47 -0.49 -23.05 -4.20
CA LYS A 47 0.41 -22.64 -3.12
C LYS A 47 1.77 -22.32 -3.71
N ARG A 48 2.33 -21.17 -3.29
CA ARG A 48 3.68 -20.78 -3.71
C ARG A 48 4.63 -21.92 -3.38
N PRO A 49 5.50 -22.30 -4.33
CA PRO A 49 6.59 -23.23 -4.04
C PRO A 49 7.43 -22.67 -2.88
N GLU A 50 8.20 -23.54 -2.24
CA GLU A 50 9.15 -23.11 -1.20
C GLU A 50 9.98 -21.93 -1.68
N PRO A 51 10.31 -20.99 -0.78
CA PRO A 51 11.11 -19.81 -1.14
C PRO A 51 12.40 -20.24 -1.83
N LYS A 52 12.66 -19.73 -3.02
CA LYS A 52 13.85 -20.02 -3.78
C LYS A 52 15.12 -19.43 -3.16
N TYR A 53 14.97 -18.44 -2.30
CA TYR A 53 16.04 -17.71 -1.65
C TYR A 53 15.81 -17.67 -0.15
N ASP A 54 16.89 -17.81 0.61
CA ASP A 54 16.92 -17.48 2.02
C ASP A 54 17.13 -15.97 2.15
N ALA A 55 16.06 -15.24 2.50
CA ALA A 55 16.04 -13.78 2.48
C ALA A 55 15.97 -13.22 3.90
N LEU A 56 16.97 -12.44 4.30
CA LEU A 56 16.90 -11.61 5.49
C LEU A 56 16.07 -10.37 5.20
N LYS A 57 14.98 -10.20 5.95
CA LYS A 57 14.07 -9.07 5.81
C LYS A 57 14.23 -8.11 6.97
N ILE A 58 14.51 -6.86 6.68
CA ILE A 58 14.66 -5.80 7.68
C ILE A 58 13.58 -4.75 7.45
N GLY A 59 12.80 -4.47 8.49
CA GLY A 59 11.83 -3.39 8.53
C GLY A 59 12.37 -2.24 9.39
N VAL A 60 12.31 -1.02 8.87
CA VAL A 60 12.72 0.17 9.61
C VAL A 60 11.50 1.05 9.85
N CYS A 61 11.25 1.39 11.10
CA CYS A 61 10.07 2.17 11.48
C CYS A 61 10.38 3.07 12.68
N PRO A 62 9.84 4.32 12.73
CA PRO A 62 9.85 5.08 13.96
C PRO A 62 9.15 4.30 15.08
N SER A 63 9.67 4.40 16.30
CA SER A 63 9.06 3.81 17.50
C SER A 63 7.71 4.45 17.82
N ASP A 64 7.58 5.76 17.55
CA ASP A 64 6.36 6.52 17.76
C ASP A 64 5.64 6.81 16.42
N ARG A 65 4.32 6.65 16.45
CA ARG A 65 3.46 6.96 15.31
C ARG A 65 3.43 8.45 14.98
N GLU A 66 3.57 9.31 15.96
CA GLU A 66 3.58 10.76 15.76
C GLU A 66 4.80 11.19 14.94
N ILE A 67 5.97 10.60 15.21
CA ILE A 67 7.20 10.83 14.41
C ILE A 67 6.96 10.43 12.95
N LEU A 68 6.33 9.28 12.71
CA LEU A 68 6.00 8.84 11.35
C LEU A 68 5.06 9.82 10.65
N TYR A 69 4.02 10.28 11.35
CA TYR A 69 3.03 11.19 10.79
C TYR A 69 3.60 12.57 10.48
N ASP A 70 4.44 13.08 11.37
CA ASP A 70 5.13 14.35 11.17
C ASP A 70 6.07 14.29 9.95
N ARG A 71 6.83 13.21 9.80
CA ARG A 71 7.67 12.98 8.60
C ARG A 71 6.84 12.92 7.31
N ILE A 72 5.70 12.23 7.35
CA ILE A 72 4.79 12.16 6.19
C ILE A 72 4.26 13.54 5.85
N ASN A 73 3.83 14.32 6.85
CA ASN A 73 3.31 15.67 6.63
C ASN A 73 4.37 16.58 6.02
N ARG A 74 5.57 16.65 6.61
CA ARG A 74 6.69 17.43 6.09
C ARG A 74 7.08 17.01 4.66
N ARG A 75 7.06 15.71 4.37
CA ARG A 75 7.33 15.22 3.02
C ARG A 75 6.30 15.73 2.01
N VAL A 76 5.01 15.79 2.38
CA VAL A 76 3.99 16.34 1.49
C VAL A 76 4.22 17.82 1.22
N ASP A 77 4.56 18.61 2.26
CA ASP A 77 4.87 20.02 2.11
C ASP A 77 6.06 20.21 1.16
N LEU A 78 7.15 19.49 1.36
CA LEU A 78 8.31 19.50 0.46
C LEU A 78 7.97 19.06 -0.97
N MET A 79 7.09 18.10 -1.16
CA MET A 79 6.65 17.67 -2.51
C MET A 79 5.92 18.82 -3.24
N LEU A 80 5.08 19.56 -2.55
CA LEU A 80 4.39 20.73 -3.11
C LEU A 80 5.37 21.85 -3.42
N GLU A 81 6.29 22.16 -2.51
CA GLU A 81 7.36 23.14 -2.72
C GLU A 81 8.27 22.77 -3.92
N ASN A 82 8.53 21.49 -4.13
CA ASN A 82 9.34 20.97 -5.22
C ASN A 82 8.56 20.76 -6.54
N GLY A 83 7.33 21.27 -6.65
CA GLY A 83 6.59 21.36 -7.90
C GLY A 83 5.66 20.20 -8.21
N LEU A 84 5.17 19.47 -7.19
CA LEU A 84 4.17 18.41 -7.38
C LEU A 84 2.89 18.93 -8.07
N LEU A 85 2.49 20.17 -7.79
CA LEU A 85 1.31 20.76 -8.43
C LEU A 85 1.54 20.98 -9.93
N GLU A 86 2.67 21.55 -10.32
CA GLU A 86 3.04 21.79 -11.71
C GLU A 86 3.22 20.49 -12.48
N GLU A 87 3.78 19.46 -11.82
CA GLU A 87 3.88 18.12 -12.39
C GLU A 87 2.49 17.56 -12.66
N THR A 88 1.59 17.62 -11.67
CA THR A 88 0.21 17.14 -11.80
C THR A 88 -0.52 17.84 -12.94
N LYS A 89 -0.41 19.17 -13.01
CA LYS A 89 -1.01 19.99 -14.08
C LYS A 89 -0.54 19.54 -15.46
N ARG A 90 0.77 19.39 -15.65
CA ARG A 90 1.34 18.92 -16.94
C ARG A 90 0.84 17.52 -17.32
N LEU A 91 0.69 16.61 -16.34
CA LEU A 91 0.18 15.25 -16.59
C LEU A 91 -1.29 15.26 -16.98
N VAL A 92 -2.11 16.13 -16.36
CA VAL A 92 -3.52 16.33 -16.72
C VAL A 92 -3.65 16.89 -18.13
N GLU A 93 -2.93 17.99 -18.45
CA GLU A 93 -2.96 18.63 -19.76
C GLU A 93 -2.54 17.70 -20.92
N ARG A 94 -1.64 16.75 -20.62
CA ARG A 94 -1.19 15.73 -21.58
C ARG A 94 -2.09 14.48 -21.62
N GLY A 95 -3.14 14.40 -20.82
CA GLY A 95 -4.05 13.25 -20.75
C GLY A 95 -3.38 11.97 -20.22
N LEU A 96 -2.30 12.09 -19.42
CA LEU A 96 -1.52 10.95 -18.93
C LEU A 96 -2.02 10.40 -17.59
N LEU A 97 -2.88 11.13 -16.86
CA LEU A 97 -3.49 10.66 -15.62
C LEU A 97 -4.72 9.80 -15.91
N THR A 98 -4.49 8.60 -16.42
CA THR A 98 -5.55 7.62 -16.74
C THR A 98 -5.33 6.30 -15.98
N GLY A 99 -6.38 5.49 -15.86
CA GLY A 99 -6.29 4.16 -15.27
C GLY A 99 -5.68 4.16 -13.86
N THR A 100 -4.61 3.39 -13.67
CA THR A 100 -3.92 3.25 -12.38
C THR A 100 -3.19 4.53 -11.97
N ALA A 101 -2.63 5.29 -12.92
CA ALA A 101 -1.93 6.55 -12.65
C ALA A 101 -2.86 7.59 -12.04
N ALA A 102 -4.11 7.67 -12.50
CA ALA A 102 -5.13 8.56 -11.95
C ALA A 102 -5.52 8.23 -10.49
N GLN A 103 -5.17 7.04 -9.99
CA GLN A 103 -5.45 6.62 -8.62
C GLN A 103 -4.24 6.81 -7.68
N ALA A 104 -3.10 7.24 -8.20
CA ALA A 104 -1.91 7.46 -7.38
C ALA A 104 -2.14 8.56 -6.33
N ILE A 105 -1.70 8.27 -5.10
CA ILE A 105 -1.70 9.26 -4.02
C ILE A 105 -0.71 10.36 -4.38
N GLY A 106 -1.15 11.59 -4.31
CA GLY A 106 -0.43 12.78 -4.76
C GLY A 106 -1.19 13.47 -5.89
N TYR A 107 -1.39 12.79 -6.99
CA TYR A 107 -2.05 13.39 -8.15
C TYR A 107 -3.55 13.56 -7.97
N LYS A 108 -4.25 12.49 -7.58
CA LYS A 108 -5.72 12.52 -7.46
C LYS A 108 -6.25 13.54 -6.44
N GLU A 109 -5.47 13.81 -5.40
CA GLU A 109 -5.85 14.77 -4.36
C GLU A 109 -5.74 16.21 -4.84
N LEU A 110 -4.90 16.49 -5.86
CA LEU A 110 -4.70 17.81 -6.43
C LEU A 110 -5.67 18.15 -7.58
N ILE A 111 -6.42 17.17 -8.08
CA ILE A 111 -7.39 17.39 -9.16
C ILE A 111 -8.48 18.37 -8.73
N GLY A 112 -8.97 18.31 -7.48
CA GLY A 112 -9.97 19.24 -6.97
C GLY A 112 -9.51 20.71 -7.01
N TYR A 113 -8.23 20.97 -6.76
CA TYR A 113 -7.65 22.31 -6.94
C TYR A 113 -7.57 22.73 -8.42
N LEU A 114 -7.12 21.84 -9.29
CA LEU A 114 -7.03 22.11 -10.73
C LEU A 114 -8.40 22.37 -11.37
N ASN A 115 -9.46 21.80 -10.85
CA ASN A 115 -10.83 22.02 -11.25
C ASN A 115 -11.46 23.27 -10.62
N GLY A 116 -10.80 23.94 -9.67
CA GLY A 116 -11.36 25.08 -8.92
C GLY A 116 -12.40 24.71 -7.87
N GLU A 117 -12.45 23.43 -7.46
CA GLU A 117 -13.43 22.89 -6.50
C GLU A 117 -12.94 23.01 -5.05
N GLN A 118 -11.63 23.05 -4.83
CA GLN A 118 -10.96 23.06 -3.52
C GLN A 118 -9.79 24.02 -3.51
N THR A 119 -9.39 24.48 -2.32
CA THR A 119 -8.15 25.24 -2.15
C THR A 119 -6.93 24.30 -2.17
N LEU A 120 -5.74 24.85 -2.39
CA LEU A 120 -4.51 24.06 -2.35
C LEU A 120 -4.24 23.51 -0.95
N GLU A 121 -4.58 24.28 0.09
CA GLU A 121 -4.46 23.86 1.50
C GLU A 121 -5.35 22.65 1.80
N GLU A 122 -6.60 22.65 1.33
CA GLU A 122 -7.52 21.52 1.49
C GLU A 122 -7.00 20.27 0.79
N CYS A 123 -6.46 20.41 -0.41
CA CYS A 123 -5.84 19.33 -1.17
C CYS A 123 -4.59 18.80 -0.45
N ALA A 124 -3.74 19.68 0.09
CA ALA A 124 -2.55 19.31 0.86
C ALA A 124 -2.91 18.52 2.12
N GLU A 125 -3.90 18.97 2.89
CA GLU A 125 -4.37 18.26 4.08
C GLU A 125 -5.02 16.91 3.74
N LEU A 126 -5.76 16.84 2.64
CA LEU A 126 -6.30 15.59 2.13
C LEU A 126 -5.17 14.61 1.76
N LEU A 127 -4.14 15.10 1.07
CA LEU A 127 -2.97 14.31 0.68
C LEU A 127 -2.19 13.81 1.89
N LYS A 128 -1.93 14.64 2.89
CA LYS A 128 -1.30 14.25 4.17
C LYS A 128 -2.10 13.12 4.85
N ARG A 129 -3.41 13.30 4.99
CA ARG A 129 -4.31 12.31 5.59
C ARG A 129 -4.31 10.98 4.82
N ARG A 130 -4.36 11.03 3.48
CA ARG A 130 -4.33 9.84 2.63
C ARG A 130 -3.00 9.09 2.75
N SER A 131 -1.89 9.82 2.80
CA SER A 131 -0.54 9.27 2.97
C SER A 131 -0.36 8.59 4.34
N ARG A 132 -0.84 9.22 5.43
CA ARG A 132 -0.85 8.60 6.77
C ARG A 132 -1.67 7.31 6.79
N ASN A 133 -2.86 7.32 6.19
CA ASN A 133 -3.71 6.13 6.09
C ASN A 133 -3.07 5.02 5.25
N TYR A 134 -2.33 5.39 4.21
CA TYR A 134 -1.58 4.43 3.41
C TYR A 134 -0.44 3.79 4.21
N ALA A 135 0.36 4.58 4.92
CA ALA A 135 1.41 4.09 5.81
C ALA A 135 0.85 3.14 6.90
N LYS A 136 -0.30 3.48 7.51
CA LYS A 136 -0.98 2.60 8.47
C LYS A 136 -1.33 1.23 7.85
N ARG A 137 -1.85 1.21 6.62
CA ARG A 137 -2.17 -0.05 5.92
C ARG A 137 -0.92 -0.85 5.59
N GLN A 138 0.16 -0.19 5.14
CA GLN A 138 1.45 -0.84 4.88
C GLN A 138 1.98 -1.52 6.14
N LEU A 139 2.04 -0.82 7.26
CA LEU A 139 2.50 -1.37 8.54
C LEU A 139 1.63 -2.55 9.00
N THR A 140 0.31 -2.43 8.87
CA THR A 140 -0.62 -3.53 9.22
C THR A 140 -0.38 -4.77 8.37
N TRP A 141 -0.02 -4.58 7.10
CA TRP A 141 0.26 -5.69 6.19
C TRP A 141 1.64 -6.31 6.47
N LEU A 142 2.67 -5.49 6.60
CA LEU A 142 4.04 -5.93 6.85
C LEU A 142 4.21 -6.63 8.21
N LYS A 143 3.50 -6.14 9.25
CA LYS A 143 3.53 -6.77 10.60
C LYS A 143 2.91 -8.17 10.68
N ARG A 144 2.32 -8.67 9.60
CA ARG A 144 1.84 -10.06 9.50
C ARG A 144 2.94 -11.03 9.05
N ASP A 145 4.08 -10.52 8.61
CA ASP A 145 5.24 -11.30 8.21
C ASP A 145 6.22 -11.37 9.39
N ASP A 146 6.15 -12.47 10.14
CA ASP A 146 7.00 -12.70 11.32
C ASP A 146 8.48 -12.88 10.97
N SER A 147 8.81 -13.02 9.67
CA SER A 147 10.20 -13.09 9.21
C SER A 147 10.89 -11.73 9.08
N ILE A 148 10.16 -10.64 9.30
CA ILE A 148 10.75 -9.29 9.25
C ILE A 148 11.38 -8.96 10.61
N HIS A 149 12.70 -8.72 10.61
CA HIS A 149 13.39 -8.12 11.75
C HIS A 149 13.14 -6.61 11.76
N TRP A 150 12.44 -6.11 12.78
CA TRP A 150 12.06 -4.71 12.88
C TRP A 150 13.08 -3.92 13.69
N ILE A 151 13.62 -2.86 13.10
CA ILE A 151 14.46 -1.85 13.75
C ILE A 151 13.60 -0.62 14.02
N TYR A 152 13.38 -0.33 15.30
CA TYR A 152 12.63 0.86 15.72
C TYR A 152 13.61 1.93 16.17
N TYR A 153 13.40 3.18 15.69
CA TYR A 153 14.25 4.32 16.01
C TYR A 153 13.44 5.50 16.56
N ASN A 154 14.09 6.36 17.35
CA ASN A 154 13.55 7.62 17.84
C ASN A 154 14.05 8.79 16.96
N SER A 155 13.40 9.97 17.08
CA SER A 155 13.84 11.16 16.34
C SER A 155 15.24 11.61 16.78
N GLY A 156 16.09 12.00 15.83
CA GLY A 156 17.39 12.61 16.06
C GLY A 156 18.62 11.71 15.85
N GLU A 157 18.48 10.38 15.94
CA GLU A 157 19.62 9.43 15.81
C GLU A 157 19.39 8.36 14.74
N GLU A 158 18.53 8.64 13.78
CA GLU A 158 17.91 7.63 12.93
C GLU A 158 18.91 6.86 12.08
N LEU A 159 19.73 7.56 11.30
CA LEU A 159 20.55 6.90 10.30
C LEU A 159 21.76 6.15 10.91
N PRO A 160 22.56 6.72 11.81
CA PRO A 160 23.67 6.00 12.44
C PRO A 160 23.20 4.77 13.22
N PHE A 161 22.12 4.92 14.00
CA PHE A 161 21.54 3.83 14.78
C PHE A 161 21.02 2.71 13.88
N VAL A 162 20.23 3.04 12.85
CA VAL A 162 19.67 2.06 11.91
C VAL A 162 20.79 1.33 11.16
N LEU A 163 21.85 2.03 10.72
CA LEU A 163 23.00 1.40 10.08
C LEU A 163 23.72 0.42 11.03
N GLN A 164 23.95 0.82 12.27
CA GLN A 164 24.59 -0.03 13.27
C GLN A 164 23.79 -1.31 13.53
N GLU A 165 22.50 -1.19 13.81
CA GLU A 165 21.63 -2.34 14.09
C GLU A 165 21.45 -3.23 12.86
N THR A 166 21.34 -2.65 11.67
CA THR A 166 21.29 -3.40 10.41
C THR A 166 22.57 -4.20 10.19
N THR A 167 23.73 -3.57 10.34
CA THR A 167 25.04 -4.23 10.18
C THR A 167 25.20 -5.38 11.16
N LYS A 168 24.89 -5.15 12.42
CA LYS A 168 24.94 -6.17 13.47
C LYS A 168 24.01 -7.36 13.15
N TYR A 169 22.79 -7.08 12.69
CA TYR A 169 21.85 -8.13 12.29
C TYR A 169 22.37 -8.96 11.12
N LEU A 170 22.92 -8.33 10.08
CA LEU A 170 23.48 -9.00 8.91
C LEU A 170 24.69 -9.87 9.29
N GLN A 171 25.62 -9.33 10.08
CA GLN A 171 26.82 -10.07 10.56
C GLN A 171 26.44 -11.32 11.37
N ASN A 172 25.43 -11.22 12.23
CA ASN A 172 24.93 -12.35 13.02
C ASN A 172 24.30 -13.47 12.15
N HIS A 173 23.95 -13.16 10.91
CA HIS A 173 23.39 -14.11 9.94
C HIS A 173 24.39 -14.47 8.82
N GLY A 174 25.69 -14.21 9.02
CA GLY A 174 26.74 -14.62 8.10
C GLY A 174 26.87 -13.80 6.81
N VAL A 175 26.23 -12.63 6.75
CA VAL A 175 26.41 -11.68 5.65
C VAL A 175 27.58 -10.74 6.00
N GLN A 176 28.61 -10.74 5.14
CA GLN A 176 29.80 -9.87 5.28
C GLN A 176 29.65 -8.59 4.44
#